data_3df72fb351a21ac40f2b6f34ff221748
#
_entry.id   3df72fb351a21ac40f2b6f34ff221748
#
_cell.length_a   1.000
_cell.length_b   1.000
_cell.length_c   1.000
_cell.angle_alpha   90.00
_cell.angle_beta   90.00
_cell.angle_gamma   90.00
#
_symmetry.space_group_name_H-M   'P 1'
#
loop_
_entity.id
_entity.type
_entity.pdbx_description
1 polymer ?
#
loop_
_entity_poly.entity_id
_entity_poly.type
_entity_poly.pdbx_seq_one_letter_code
_entity_poly.pdbx_strand_id
1 'polypeptide(L)'
;MTLYPKLILDALATVRYPGTGKNLVEAEMVADNLRIDGMSVSFSLIFEKPTDPFMKSMVKAAETAIHTYVSPDVQVTIATESKQAPRPEVGKMLPQVKNIIGISSGKGGVGKSTVSANLAVALAKLGYKVGLLDADIFGPSMPKMFQVEDARPYAERIDGRDLIIPVEKYGVKLLSIGFFVDPDQATLWRGGMASNALKQLIADAAWGDLDYFLIDLPPGTSDIHLTVVQTLAMTGAIVVSTPQAVALADARKGINMFTNDKVNVPILGLVENMAWFTPAELPENKYYIFGKEGAKKLAEEMNVPLLGQIPIVQSICEGGDNGTPVALDEDSVTGRAFLSLAASVVRQVDRRNVEMAPTQIVEMHK
;
A
#
# COMPACT_ATOMS: atom_id res chain seq x y z
N MET A 1 -35.58 -19.43 -40.08
CA MET A 1 -34.54 -18.43 -40.42
C MET A 1 -33.20 -19.05 -40.04
N THR A 2 -32.22 -18.98 -40.94
CA THR A 2 -30.87 -19.54 -40.63
C THR A 2 -30.01 -18.40 -40.14
N LEU A 3 -29.54 -18.48 -38.89
CA LEU A 3 -28.61 -17.49 -38.32
C LEU A 3 -27.19 -17.74 -38.86
N TYR A 4 -26.44 -16.66 -39.10
CA TYR A 4 -25.03 -16.73 -39.48
C TYR A 4 -24.27 -15.53 -38.91
N PRO A 5 -22.94 -15.62 -38.69
CA PRO A 5 -22.16 -14.63 -37.96
C PRO A 5 -22.30 -13.19 -38.45
N LYS A 6 -22.30 -13.00 -39.79
CA LYS A 6 -22.40 -11.67 -40.39
C LYS A 6 -23.70 -10.96 -40.01
N LEU A 7 -24.82 -11.68 -39.94
CA LEU A 7 -26.11 -11.11 -39.56
C LEU A 7 -26.11 -10.56 -38.14
N ILE A 8 -25.44 -11.27 -37.22
CA ILE A 8 -25.28 -10.83 -35.84
C ILE A 8 -24.34 -9.61 -35.75
N LEU A 9 -23.21 -9.62 -36.46
CA LEU A 9 -22.27 -8.50 -36.49
C LEU A 9 -22.91 -7.24 -37.11
N ASP A 10 -23.73 -7.38 -38.16
CA ASP A 10 -24.46 -6.26 -38.79
C ASP A 10 -25.46 -5.63 -37.77
N ALA A 11 -26.14 -6.44 -36.95
CA ALA A 11 -26.99 -5.95 -35.90
C ALA A 11 -26.18 -5.23 -34.80
N LEU A 12 -25.03 -5.78 -34.38
CA LEU A 12 -24.14 -5.18 -33.37
C LEU A 12 -23.48 -3.88 -33.87
N ALA A 13 -23.27 -3.73 -35.19
CA ALA A 13 -22.80 -2.49 -35.80
C ALA A 13 -23.77 -1.30 -35.68
N THR A 14 -25.02 -1.53 -35.27
CA THR A 14 -25.97 -0.46 -34.97
C THR A 14 -25.78 0.15 -33.57
N VAL A 15 -25.11 -0.55 -32.68
CA VAL A 15 -24.89 -0.13 -31.30
C VAL A 15 -23.59 0.66 -31.18
N ARG A 16 -23.70 1.91 -30.73
CA ARG A 16 -22.55 2.80 -30.54
C ARG A 16 -22.06 2.81 -29.08
N TYR A 17 -20.76 2.67 -28.89
CA TYR A 17 -20.14 2.78 -27.57
C TYR A 17 -19.93 4.27 -27.20
N PRO A 18 -20.51 4.76 -26.10
CA PRO A 18 -20.46 6.18 -25.72
C PRO A 18 -19.04 6.71 -25.49
N GLY A 19 -18.11 5.85 -25.04
CA GLY A 19 -16.73 6.25 -24.74
C GLY A 19 -15.93 6.68 -25.97
N THR A 20 -16.23 6.14 -27.17
CA THR A 20 -15.51 6.47 -28.40
C THR A 20 -16.38 6.98 -29.53
N GLY A 21 -17.70 6.82 -29.43
CA GLY A 21 -18.67 7.11 -30.52
C GLY A 21 -18.65 6.11 -31.69
N LYS A 22 -17.70 5.15 -31.71
CA LYS A 22 -17.64 4.05 -32.67
C LYS A 22 -18.69 2.99 -32.36
N ASN A 23 -19.11 2.20 -33.35
CA ASN A 23 -19.97 1.04 -33.08
C ASN A 23 -19.16 -0.12 -32.46
N LEU A 24 -19.86 -1.15 -31.90
CA LEU A 24 -19.23 -2.26 -31.19
C LEU A 24 -18.24 -3.05 -32.08
N VAL A 25 -18.50 -3.14 -33.36
CA VAL A 25 -17.64 -3.88 -34.32
C VAL A 25 -16.42 -3.04 -34.70
N GLU A 26 -16.61 -1.75 -35.05
CA GLU A 26 -15.50 -0.80 -35.31
C GLU A 26 -14.60 -0.55 -34.12
N ALA A 27 -15.13 -0.67 -32.91
CA ALA A 27 -14.39 -0.53 -31.65
C ALA A 27 -13.70 -1.82 -31.23
N GLU A 28 -13.78 -2.89 -32.03
CA GLU A 28 -13.21 -4.22 -31.76
C GLU A 28 -13.66 -4.77 -30.39
N MET A 29 -14.90 -4.46 -30.02
CA MET A 29 -15.45 -4.87 -28.71
C MET A 29 -16.12 -6.24 -28.77
N VAL A 30 -16.32 -6.83 -29.94
CA VAL A 30 -16.89 -8.19 -30.10
C VAL A 30 -15.75 -9.19 -30.20
N ALA A 31 -15.71 -10.14 -29.24
CA ALA A 31 -14.69 -11.19 -29.23
C ALA A 31 -14.87 -12.19 -30.38
N ASP A 32 -13.76 -12.84 -30.77
CA ASP A 32 -13.77 -13.87 -31.85
C ASP A 32 -14.40 -15.20 -31.40
N ASN A 33 -15.14 -15.20 -30.30
CA ASN A 33 -15.79 -16.40 -29.71
C ASN A 33 -17.29 -16.48 -30.02
N LEU A 34 -17.79 -15.78 -31.07
CA LEU A 34 -19.19 -15.83 -31.50
C LEU A 34 -19.57 -17.25 -31.92
N ARG A 35 -20.55 -17.82 -31.25
CA ARG A 35 -21.12 -19.14 -31.53
C ARG A 35 -22.61 -19.04 -31.79
N ILE A 36 -23.08 -19.82 -32.77
CA ILE A 36 -24.49 -19.91 -33.15
C ILE A 36 -24.87 -21.39 -33.14
N ASP A 37 -25.88 -21.71 -32.32
CA ASP A 37 -26.44 -23.06 -32.23
C ASP A 37 -27.97 -22.96 -32.35
N GLY A 38 -28.48 -23.28 -33.55
CA GLY A 38 -29.89 -23.08 -33.88
C GLY A 38 -30.33 -21.63 -33.74
N MET A 39 -31.18 -21.35 -32.75
CA MET A 39 -31.66 -20.00 -32.41
C MET A 39 -30.93 -19.39 -31.19
N SER A 40 -29.87 -20.02 -30.72
CA SER A 40 -29.06 -19.51 -29.61
C SER A 40 -27.77 -18.88 -30.13
N VAL A 41 -27.47 -17.66 -29.66
CA VAL A 41 -26.28 -16.90 -29.99
C VAL A 41 -25.51 -16.58 -28.72
N SER A 42 -24.23 -16.91 -28.67
CA SER A 42 -23.36 -16.59 -27.54
C SER A 42 -22.06 -15.93 -28.00
N PHE A 43 -21.64 -14.88 -27.32
CA PHE A 43 -20.37 -14.17 -27.57
C PHE A 43 -19.98 -13.35 -26.36
N SER A 44 -18.73 -12.80 -26.38
CA SER A 44 -18.25 -11.89 -25.35
C SER A 44 -18.11 -10.47 -25.90
N LEU A 45 -18.39 -9.48 -25.03
CA LEU A 45 -18.03 -8.08 -25.28
C LEU A 45 -16.77 -7.74 -24.47
N ILE A 46 -15.75 -7.22 -25.16
CA ILE A 46 -14.45 -6.87 -24.59
C ILE A 46 -14.44 -5.37 -24.26
N PHE A 47 -14.19 -5.03 -23.01
CA PHE A 47 -14.04 -3.65 -22.52
C PHE A 47 -12.58 -3.35 -22.17
N GLU A 48 -12.19 -2.08 -22.18
CA GLU A 48 -10.83 -1.68 -21.80
C GLU A 48 -10.57 -1.92 -20.30
N LYS A 49 -11.58 -1.69 -19.45
CA LYS A 49 -11.49 -1.82 -17.99
C LYS A 49 -12.59 -2.70 -17.43
N PRO A 50 -12.33 -3.50 -16.37
CA PRO A 50 -13.35 -4.32 -15.74
C PRO A 50 -14.45 -3.51 -15.02
N THR A 51 -14.22 -2.22 -14.79
CA THR A 51 -15.16 -1.28 -14.13
C THR A 51 -15.75 -0.27 -15.10
N ASP A 52 -15.89 -0.64 -16.40
CA ASP A 52 -16.46 0.26 -17.39
C ASP A 52 -17.92 0.62 -17.03
N PRO A 53 -18.28 1.91 -16.88
CA PRO A 53 -19.61 2.34 -16.46
C PRO A 53 -20.71 1.98 -17.47
N PHE A 54 -20.33 1.76 -18.74
CA PHE A 54 -21.28 1.44 -19.80
C PHE A 54 -21.49 -0.07 -20.01
N MET A 55 -20.75 -0.93 -19.32
CA MET A 55 -20.77 -2.39 -19.53
C MET A 55 -22.18 -2.96 -19.55
N LYS A 56 -22.97 -2.70 -18.49
CA LYS A 56 -24.37 -3.21 -18.39
C LYS A 56 -25.28 -2.65 -19.49
N SER A 57 -25.14 -1.38 -19.81
CA SER A 57 -25.95 -0.74 -20.86
C SER A 57 -25.60 -1.24 -22.26
N MET A 58 -24.31 -1.54 -22.51
CA MET A 58 -23.87 -2.08 -23.81
C MET A 58 -24.34 -3.52 -24.00
N VAL A 59 -24.28 -4.36 -22.98
CA VAL A 59 -24.84 -5.73 -23.03
C VAL A 59 -26.30 -5.67 -23.37
N LYS A 60 -27.09 -4.84 -22.68
CA LYS A 60 -28.54 -4.67 -22.96
C LYS A 60 -28.81 -4.10 -24.36
N ALA A 61 -28.01 -3.13 -24.81
CA ALA A 61 -28.16 -2.56 -26.14
C ALA A 61 -27.83 -3.57 -27.25
N ALA A 62 -26.79 -4.39 -27.07
CA ALA A 62 -26.43 -5.46 -27.99
C ALA A 62 -27.53 -6.55 -28.08
N GLU A 63 -28.08 -6.97 -26.94
CA GLU A 63 -29.24 -7.91 -26.90
C GLU A 63 -30.44 -7.31 -27.63
N THR A 64 -30.80 -6.07 -27.31
CA THR A 64 -31.91 -5.36 -27.99
C THR A 64 -31.70 -5.22 -29.49
N ALA A 65 -30.48 -4.95 -29.93
CA ALA A 65 -30.17 -4.83 -31.36
C ALA A 65 -30.36 -6.18 -32.08
N ILE A 66 -29.93 -7.31 -31.49
CA ILE A 66 -30.13 -8.63 -32.07
C ILE A 66 -31.63 -8.95 -32.13
N HIS A 67 -32.38 -8.71 -31.08
CA HIS A 67 -33.86 -8.93 -31.08
C HIS A 67 -34.58 -8.07 -32.12
N THR A 68 -34.13 -6.83 -32.35
CA THR A 68 -34.77 -5.89 -33.25
C THR A 68 -34.44 -6.17 -34.72
N TYR A 69 -33.15 -6.42 -35.03
CA TYR A 69 -32.69 -6.53 -36.42
C TYR A 69 -32.52 -7.95 -36.93
N VAL A 70 -32.57 -8.96 -36.05
CA VAL A 70 -32.46 -10.39 -36.41
C VAL A 70 -33.77 -11.09 -36.14
N SER A 71 -34.15 -11.36 -34.91
CA SER A 71 -35.43 -11.92 -34.50
C SER A 71 -35.62 -11.83 -32.97
N PRO A 72 -36.86 -11.55 -32.50
CA PRO A 72 -37.16 -11.60 -31.08
C PRO A 72 -37.06 -12.99 -30.44
N ASP A 73 -37.07 -14.06 -31.26
CA ASP A 73 -36.99 -15.44 -30.79
C ASP A 73 -35.55 -15.95 -30.56
N VAL A 74 -34.55 -15.13 -30.89
CA VAL A 74 -33.13 -15.48 -30.66
C VAL A 74 -32.80 -15.43 -29.19
N GLN A 75 -32.27 -16.52 -28.66
CA GLN A 75 -31.72 -16.57 -27.30
C GLN A 75 -30.30 -16.04 -27.33
N VAL A 76 -30.07 -14.90 -26.65
CA VAL A 76 -28.77 -14.23 -26.63
C VAL A 76 -28.10 -14.40 -25.29
N THR A 77 -26.85 -14.88 -25.28
CA THR A 77 -26.00 -14.96 -24.11
C THR A 77 -24.74 -14.14 -24.33
N ILE A 78 -24.58 -13.04 -23.61
CA ILE A 78 -23.46 -12.14 -23.74
C ILE A 78 -22.61 -12.18 -22.46
N ALA A 79 -21.39 -12.68 -22.57
CA ALA A 79 -20.39 -12.56 -21.53
C ALA A 79 -19.62 -11.23 -21.66
N THR A 80 -19.01 -10.78 -20.58
CA THR A 80 -18.17 -9.57 -20.60
C THR A 80 -16.75 -9.94 -20.23
N GLU A 81 -15.80 -9.49 -21.02
CA GLU A 81 -14.37 -9.63 -20.81
C GLU A 81 -13.73 -8.25 -20.74
N SER A 82 -12.56 -8.13 -20.11
CA SER A 82 -11.80 -6.90 -20.11
C SER A 82 -10.36 -7.15 -20.55
N LYS A 83 -9.78 -6.20 -21.30
CA LYS A 83 -8.37 -6.25 -21.69
C LYS A 83 -7.44 -6.13 -20.47
N GLN A 84 -7.89 -5.42 -19.44
CA GLN A 84 -7.20 -5.36 -18.16
C GLN A 84 -7.74 -6.44 -17.22
N ALA A 85 -6.84 -7.16 -16.55
CA ALA A 85 -7.23 -8.09 -15.51
C ALA A 85 -8.01 -7.36 -14.40
N PRO A 86 -9.03 -7.99 -13.78
CA PRO A 86 -9.78 -7.36 -12.69
C PRO A 86 -8.82 -7.01 -11.55
N ARG A 87 -9.01 -5.80 -10.98
CA ARG A 87 -8.29 -5.44 -9.75
C ARG A 87 -8.68 -6.41 -8.64
N PRO A 88 -7.71 -6.78 -7.75
CA PRO A 88 -8.05 -7.58 -6.57
C PRO A 88 -9.19 -6.93 -5.80
N GLU A 89 -10.12 -7.73 -5.31
CA GLU A 89 -11.14 -7.24 -4.37
C GLU A 89 -10.47 -6.61 -3.16
N VAL A 90 -11.06 -5.57 -2.59
CA VAL A 90 -10.47 -4.79 -1.48
C VAL A 90 -10.04 -5.69 -0.30
N GLY A 91 -10.71 -6.80 -0.06
CA GLY A 91 -10.36 -7.78 0.97
C GLY A 91 -9.20 -8.73 0.64
N LYS A 92 -8.66 -8.68 -0.58
CA LYS A 92 -7.62 -9.60 -1.07
C LYS A 92 -6.41 -8.87 -1.66
N MET A 93 -6.26 -7.57 -1.36
CA MET A 93 -5.07 -6.84 -1.78
C MET A 93 -3.83 -7.43 -1.13
N LEU A 94 -2.78 -7.60 -1.92
CA LEU A 94 -1.48 -8.15 -1.50
C LEU A 94 -1.59 -9.57 -0.87
N PRO A 95 -2.26 -10.55 -1.48
CA PRO A 95 -2.43 -11.89 -0.92
C PRO A 95 -1.10 -12.64 -0.77
N GLN A 96 -0.06 -12.22 -1.50
CA GLN A 96 1.29 -12.79 -1.46
C GLN A 96 2.18 -12.18 -0.35
N VAL A 97 1.68 -11.20 0.42
CA VAL A 97 2.40 -10.57 1.51
C VAL A 97 2.02 -11.23 2.83
N LYS A 98 3.04 -11.71 3.58
CA LYS A 98 2.80 -12.43 4.84
C LYS A 98 2.43 -11.49 5.99
N ASN A 99 3.13 -10.37 6.12
CA ASN A 99 2.94 -9.43 7.24
C ASN A 99 2.91 -7.99 6.74
N ILE A 100 1.85 -7.27 7.10
CA ILE A 100 1.66 -5.86 6.75
C ILE A 100 1.70 -5.04 8.03
N ILE A 101 2.67 -4.13 8.15
CA ILE A 101 2.94 -3.37 9.37
C ILE A 101 2.89 -1.87 9.07
N GLY A 102 2.00 -1.15 9.75
CA GLY A 102 1.99 0.31 9.73
C GLY A 102 2.98 0.89 10.74
N ILE A 103 3.78 1.85 10.31
CA ILE A 103 4.66 2.61 11.22
C ILE A 103 4.06 4.00 11.36
N SER A 104 3.63 4.33 12.56
CA SER A 104 2.88 5.55 12.89
C SER A 104 3.58 6.34 13.97
N SER A 105 3.22 7.61 14.08
CA SER A 105 3.63 8.48 15.19
C SER A 105 2.51 9.44 15.55
N GLY A 106 2.40 9.81 16.81
CA GLY A 106 1.40 10.76 17.29
C GLY A 106 1.64 12.18 16.78
N LYS A 107 2.89 12.56 16.47
CA LYS A 107 3.26 13.88 15.95
C LYS A 107 4.46 13.81 15.01
N GLY A 108 4.66 14.87 14.22
CA GLY A 108 5.83 15.03 13.36
C GLY A 108 7.13 15.28 14.15
N GLY A 109 8.28 14.99 13.53
CA GLY A 109 9.60 15.27 14.10
C GLY A 109 10.12 14.24 15.10
N VAL A 110 9.42 13.13 15.35
CA VAL A 110 9.90 12.05 16.25
C VAL A 110 10.84 11.06 15.58
N GLY A 111 11.13 11.23 14.27
CA GLY A 111 12.00 10.35 13.50
C GLY A 111 11.33 9.06 13.01
N LYS A 112 10.01 9.08 12.81
CA LYS A 112 9.22 7.95 12.29
C LYS A 112 9.82 7.38 11.00
N SER A 113 10.04 8.21 9.99
CA SER A 113 10.55 7.78 8.68
C SER A 113 11.99 7.25 8.76
N THR A 114 12.82 7.82 9.64
CA THR A 114 14.16 7.29 9.94
C THR A 114 14.08 5.87 10.51
N VAL A 115 13.15 5.64 11.44
CA VAL A 115 12.91 4.30 12.01
C VAL A 115 12.38 3.36 10.93
N SER A 116 11.43 3.80 10.10
CA SER A 116 10.86 2.99 9.00
C SER A 116 11.93 2.56 8.00
N ALA A 117 12.76 3.48 7.53
CA ALA A 117 13.83 3.21 6.57
C ALA A 117 14.86 2.21 7.13
N ASN A 118 15.36 2.47 8.34
CA ASN A 118 16.35 1.61 8.97
C ASN A 118 15.78 0.23 9.38
N LEU A 119 14.52 0.16 9.81
CA LEU A 119 13.85 -1.11 10.10
C LEU A 119 13.69 -1.96 8.83
N ALA A 120 13.31 -1.33 7.69
CA ALA A 120 13.20 -2.02 6.41
C ALA A 120 14.55 -2.63 5.99
N VAL A 121 15.62 -1.85 6.06
CA VAL A 121 16.98 -2.31 5.73
C VAL A 121 17.43 -3.40 6.71
N ALA A 122 17.19 -3.25 8.01
CA ALA A 122 17.55 -4.24 9.02
C ALA A 122 16.83 -5.58 8.80
N LEU A 123 15.53 -5.56 8.46
CA LEU A 123 14.78 -6.77 8.11
C LEU A 123 15.33 -7.44 6.83
N ALA A 124 15.69 -6.66 5.81
CA ALA A 124 16.31 -7.18 4.60
C ALA A 124 17.66 -7.83 4.90
N LYS A 125 18.48 -7.23 5.78
CA LYS A 125 19.74 -7.82 6.25
C LYS A 125 19.57 -9.11 7.05
N LEU A 126 18.46 -9.27 7.76
CA LEU A 126 18.09 -10.52 8.40
C LEU A 126 17.59 -11.60 7.41
N GLY A 127 17.59 -11.30 6.10
CA GLY A 127 17.23 -12.24 5.04
C GLY A 127 15.76 -12.27 4.64
N TYR A 128 14.95 -11.34 5.14
CA TYR A 128 13.54 -11.24 4.78
C TYR A 128 13.34 -10.46 3.48
N LYS A 129 12.30 -10.81 2.72
CA LYS A 129 11.81 -10.05 1.56
C LYS A 129 10.98 -8.88 2.07
N VAL A 130 11.43 -7.65 1.82
CA VAL A 130 10.84 -6.45 2.41
C VAL A 130 10.34 -5.49 1.34
N GLY A 131 9.10 -5.02 1.51
CA GLY A 131 8.55 -3.85 0.81
C GLY A 131 8.38 -2.69 1.77
N LEU A 132 8.62 -1.48 1.30
CA LEU A 132 8.40 -0.24 2.03
C LEU A 132 7.58 0.72 1.19
N LEU A 133 6.42 1.11 1.69
CA LEU A 133 5.57 2.13 1.09
C LEU A 133 5.64 3.41 1.93
N ASP A 134 6.10 4.49 1.32
CA ASP A 134 6.02 5.83 1.88
C ASP A 134 4.62 6.39 1.61
N ALA A 135 3.81 6.42 2.65
CA ALA A 135 2.45 6.93 2.64
C ALA A 135 2.34 8.36 3.19
N ASP A 136 3.45 9.00 3.53
CA ASP A 136 3.48 10.42 3.93
C ASP A 136 3.48 11.32 2.69
N ILE A 137 2.29 11.50 2.11
CA ILE A 137 2.08 12.21 0.85
C ILE A 137 2.46 13.70 0.97
N PHE A 138 2.40 14.28 2.16
CA PHE A 138 2.68 15.69 2.40
C PHE A 138 4.15 15.99 2.67
N GLY A 139 4.95 14.97 2.99
CA GLY A 139 6.38 15.08 3.25
C GLY A 139 7.13 13.80 2.92
N PRO A 140 7.07 13.34 1.64
CA PRO A 140 7.70 12.09 1.26
C PRO A 140 9.21 12.18 1.45
N SER A 141 9.78 11.31 2.29
CA SER A 141 11.19 11.36 2.68
C SER A 141 11.99 10.13 2.24
N MET A 142 11.33 9.04 1.89
CA MET A 142 12.01 7.80 1.54
C MET A 142 12.90 7.88 0.29
N PRO A 143 12.54 8.60 -0.79
CA PRO A 143 13.45 8.76 -1.93
C PRO A 143 14.80 9.32 -1.53
N LYS A 144 14.82 10.34 -0.64
CA LYS A 144 16.04 10.95 -0.10
C LYS A 144 16.80 9.96 0.79
N MET A 145 16.12 9.34 1.74
CA MET A 145 16.72 8.39 2.72
C MET A 145 17.32 7.14 2.08
N PHE A 146 16.95 6.82 0.84
CA PHE A 146 17.50 5.71 0.06
C PHE A 146 18.40 6.16 -1.09
N GLN A 147 18.64 7.47 -1.25
CA GLN A 147 19.44 8.04 -2.37
C GLN A 147 18.90 7.57 -3.73
N VAL A 148 17.60 7.71 -3.92
CA VAL A 148 16.89 7.33 -5.15
C VAL A 148 15.93 8.42 -5.64
N GLU A 149 16.21 9.68 -5.35
CA GLU A 149 15.36 10.83 -5.72
C GLU A 149 15.19 10.94 -7.25
N ASP A 150 16.21 10.52 -8.01
CA ASP A 150 16.18 10.54 -9.47
C ASP A 150 15.51 9.30 -10.08
N ALA A 151 15.14 8.34 -9.26
CA ALA A 151 14.45 7.15 -9.76
C ALA A 151 13.07 7.50 -10.32
N ARG A 152 12.71 6.86 -11.42
CA ARG A 152 11.41 7.02 -12.07
C ARG A 152 10.78 5.64 -12.24
N PRO A 153 9.97 5.19 -11.26
CA PRO A 153 9.22 3.96 -11.39
C PRO A 153 8.41 3.97 -12.69
N TYR A 154 8.44 2.87 -13.41
CA TYR A 154 7.75 2.71 -14.68
C TYR A 154 6.70 1.62 -14.57
N ALA A 155 5.74 1.62 -15.49
CA ALA A 155 4.76 0.56 -15.59
C ALA A 155 5.24 -0.53 -16.56
N GLU A 156 5.08 -1.78 -16.16
CA GLU A 156 5.36 -2.96 -16.98
C GLU A 156 4.13 -3.86 -17.02
N ARG A 157 3.91 -4.49 -18.17
CA ARG A 157 2.78 -5.39 -18.34
C ARG A 157 3.11 -6.79 -17.84
N ILE A 158 2.57 -7.13 -16.68
CA ILE A 158 2.75 -8.42 -16.01
C ILE A 158 1.38 -9.09 -15.88
N ASP A 159 1.24 -10.31 -16.39
CA ASP A 159 -0.01 -11.11 -16.34
C ASP A 159 -1.25 -10.33 -16.83
N GLY A 160 -1.07 -9.53 -17.91
CA GLY A 160 -2.15 -8.75 -18.51
C GLY A 160 -2.54 -7.46 -17.78
N ARG A 161 -1.83 -7.10 -16.69
CA ARG A 161 -2.00 -5.84 -15.94
C ARG A 161 -0.78 -4.95 -16.09
N ASP A 162 -1.00 -3.65 -16.20
CA ASP A 162 0.09 -2.67 -16.14
C ASP A 162 0.38 -2.40 -14.66
N LEU A 163 1.54 -2.88 -14.19
CA LEU A 163 1.98 -2.76 -12.80
C LEU A 163 3.17 -1.82 -12.69
N ILE A 164 3.17 -0.98 -11.66
CA ILE A 164 4.29 -0.11 -11.30
C ILE A 164 5.40 -0.98 -10.73
N ILE A 165 6.60 -0.88 -11.29
CA ILE A 165 7.77 -1.60 -10.78
C ILE A 165 8.39 -0.78 -9.63
N PRO A 166 8.42 -1.33 -8.39
CA PRO A 166 9.06 -0.67 -7.26
C PRO A 166 10.56 -0.47 -7.48
N VAL A 167 11.10 0.62 -6.94
CA VAL A 167 12.55 0.82 -6.88
C VAL A 167 13.16 -0.17 -5.89
N GLU A 168 14.20 -0.88 -6.28
CA GLU A 168 14.91 -1.79 -5.38
C GLU A 168 16.24 -1.17 -4.92
N LYS A 169 16.39 -1.01 -3.61
CA LYS A 169 17.62 -0.49 -3.00
C LYS A 169 17.84 -1.16 -1.64
N TYR A 170 19.08 -1.55 -1.35
CA TYR A 170 19.46 -2.19 -0.07
C TYR A 170 18.63 -3.44 0.30
N GLY A 171 18.17 -4.20 -0.70
CA GLY A 171 17.30 -5.36 -0.50
C GLY A 171 15.84 -5.03 -0.16
N VAL A 172 15.43 -3.78 -0.32
CA VAL A 172 14.08 -3.30 -0.06
C VAL A 172 13.42 -2.85 -1.36
N LYS A 173 12.18 -3.30 -1.62
CA LYS A 173 11.30 -2.76 -2.66
C LYS A 173 10.63 -1.51 -2.13
N LEU A 174 10.83 -0.38 -2.78
CA LEU A 174 10.38 0.93 -2.32
C LEU A 174 9.44 1.59 -3.32
N LEU A 175 8.31 2.09 -2.85
CA LEU A 175 7.51 3.09 -3.55
C LEU A 175 7.18 4.27 -2.62
N SER A 176 7.18 5.45 -3.20
CA SER A 176 6.79 6.70 -2.56
C SER A 176 6.03 7.55 -3.57
N ILE A 177 5.07 8.33 -3.10
CA ILE A 177 4.44 9.35 -3.94
C ILE A 177 5.48 10.38 -4.43
N GLY A 178 6.57 10.56 -3.68
CA GLY A 178 7.68 11.44 -4.04
C GLY A 178 8.36 11.12 -5.36
N PHE A 179 8.20 9.90 -5.90
CA PHE A 179 8.70 9.56 -7.24
C PHE A 179 7.86 10.14 -8.38
N PHE A 180 6.62 10.55 -8.10
CA PHE A 180 5.64 10.99 -9.08
C PHE A 180 5.28 12.47 -8.97
N VAL A 181 5.88 13.16 -8.02
CA VAL A 181 5.64 14.59 -7.75
C VAL A 181 6.95 15.35 -7.92
N ASP A 182 6.88 16.49 -8.58
CA ASP A 182 8.02 17.41 -8.68
C ASP A 182 8.27 18.04 -7.30
N PRO A 183 9.48 17.89 -6.71
CA PRO A 183 9.81 18.47 -5.40
C PRO A 183 9.63 19.98 -5.33
N ASP A 184 9.82 20.68 -6.45
CA ASP A 184 9.74 22.13 -6.53
C ASP A 184 8.32 22.66 -6.73
N GLN A 185 7.36 21.77 -6.97
CA GLN A 185 5.95 22.12 -7.15
C GLN A 185 5.15 21.82 -5.88
N ALA A 186 4.58 22.88 -5.27
CA ALA A 186 3.58 22.71 -4.21
C ALA A 186 2.32 22.05 -4.76
N THR A 187 2.30 20.72 -4.81
CA THR A 187 1.14 19.97 -5.25
C THR A 187 0.07 19.96 -4.15
N LEU A 188 -1.06 20.61 -4.43
CA LEU A 188 -2.20 20.63 -3.50
C LEU A 188 -2.94 19.29 -3.55
N TRP A 189 -2.50 18.34 -2.75
CA TRP A 189 -3.22 17.08 -2.55
C TRP A 189 -4.47 17.32 -1.71
N ARG A 190 -5.65 17.09 -2.27
CA ARG A 190 -6.89 16.99 -1.48
C ARG A 190 -7.00 15.55 -0.96
N GLY A 191 -7.55 15.37 0.25
CA GLY A 191 -7.61 14.07 0.93
C GLY A 191 -8.04 12.88 0.05
N GLY A 192 -9.08 13.05 -0.78
CA GLY A 192 -9.52 12.00 -1.69
C GLY A 192 -8.51 11.64 -2.80
N MET A 193 -7.75 12.61 -3.30
CA MET A 193 -6.70 12.35 -4.30
C MET A 193 -5.53 11.58 -3.67
N ALA A 194 -5.12 11.99 -2.48
CA ALA A 194 -4.08 11.33 -1.70
C ALA A 194 -4.44 9.87 -1.41
N SER A 195 -5.66 9.62 -0.93
CA SER A 195 -6.17 8.28 -0.67
C SER A 195 -6.22 7.40 -1.93
N ASN A 196 -6.61 7.97 -3.07
CA ASN A 196 -6.65 7.22 -4.33
C ASN A 196 -5.25 6.89 -4.86
N ALA A 197 -4.30 7.83 -4.79
CA ALA A 197 -2.91 7.58 -5.17
C ALA A 197 -2.31 6.46 -4.30
N LEU A 198 -2.52 6.51 -2.98
CA LEU A 198 -2.06 5.47 -2.07
C LEU A 198 -2.64 4.10 -2.43
N LYS A 199 -3.94 4.00 -2.71
CA LYS A 199 -4.58 2.76 -3.15
C LYS A 199 -3.97 2.23 -4.44
N GLN A 200 -3.61 3.10 -5.38
CA GLN A 200 -2.94 2.71 -6.62
C GLN A 200 -1.53 2.17 -6.34
N LEU A 201 -0.73 2.83 -5.51
CA LEU A 201 0.61 2.34 -5.12
C LEU A 201 0.55 0.99 -4.41
N ILE A 202 -0.53 0.70 -3.69
CA ILE A 202 -0.74 -0.59 -3.06
C ILE A 202 -1.18 -1.65 -4.09
N ALA A 203 -2.19 -1.35 -4.91
CA ALA A 203 -2.88 -2.34 -5.73
C ALA A 203 -2.23 -2.58 -7.09
N ASP A 204 -1.67 -1.52 -7.69
CA ASP A 204 -1.18 -1.52 -9.06
C ASP A 204 0.36 -1.56 -9.12
N ALA A 205 1.04 -2.05 -8.06
CA ALA A 205 2.48 -2.25 -8.03
C ALA A 205 2.88 -3.72 -7.97
N ALA A 206 4.02 -4.04 -8.59
CA ALA A 206 4.60 -5.38 -8.65
C ALA A 206 5.37 -5.72 -7.37
N TRP A 207 4.69 -5.73 -6.23
CA TRP A 207 5.32 -6.05 -4.93
C TRP A 207 5.86 -7.48 -4.88
N GLY A 208 5.17 -8.45 -5.51
CA GLY A 208 5.52 -9.87 -5.46
C GLY A 208 5.43 -10.46 -4.05
N ASP A 209 6.10 -11.59 -3.84
CA ASP A 209 6.15 -12.25 -2.54
C ASP A 209 6.99 -11.45 -1.55
N LEU A 210 6.37 -11.04 -0.42
CA LEU A 210 7.05 -10.34 0.66
C LEU A 210 6.81 -11.04 2.01
N ASP A 211 7.85 -11.06 2.84
CA ASP A 211 7.72 -11.47 4.24
C ASP A 211 7.17 -10.33 5.09
N TYR A 212 7.62 -9.10 4.81
CA TYR A 212 7.19 -7.88 5.49
C TYR A 212 6.90 -6.77 4.49
N PHE A 213 5.74 -6.15 4.65
CA PHE A 213 5.37 -4.92 3.96
C PHE A 213 5.19 -3.81 4.98
N LEU A 214 6.13 -2.86 5.00
CA LEU A 214 6.12 -1.73 5.91
C LEU A 214 5.45 -0.54 5.24
N ILE A 215 4.62 0.17 5.99
CA ILE A 215 3.94 1.39 5.52
C ILE A 215 4.33 2.53 6.44
N ASP A 216 5.11 3.47 5.94
CA ASP A 216 5.46 4.70 6.65
C ASP A 216 4.28 5.67 6.58
N LEU A 217 3.47 5.72 7.64
CA LEU A 217 2.24 6.51 7.69
C LEU A 217 2.55 7.99 7.95
N PRO A 218 1.73 8.95 7.53
CA PRO A 218 1.89 10.34 7.91
C PRO A 218 1.81 10.53 9.43
N PRO A 219 2.35 11.61 10.00
CA PRO A 219 2.24 11.87 11.44
C PRO A 219 0.81 12.19 11.86
N GLY A 220 0.48 11.90 13.11
CA GLY A 220 -0.84 12.12 13.69
C GLY A 220 -1.87 11.08 13.27
N THR A 221 -3.13 11.51 13.15
CA THR A 221 -4.27 10.67 12.77
C THR A 221 -5.00 11.32 11.60
N SER A 222 -4.71 10.89 10.39
CA SER A 222 -5.25 11.45 9.15
C SER A 222 -6.13 10.43 8.40
N ASP A 223 -6.84 10.89 7.37
CA ASP A 223 -7.64 10.04 6.47
C ASP A 223 -6.80 8.93 5.80
N ILE A 224 -5.48 9.13 5.69
CA ILE A 224 -4.55 8.13 5.14
C ILE A 224 -4.51 6.90 6.04
N HIS A 225 -4.51 7.05 7.37
CA HIS A 225 -4.56 5.92 8.30
C HIS A 225 -5.84 5.09 8.08
N LEU A 226 -6.99 5.76 7.97
CA LEU A 226 -8.26 5.09 7.69
C LEU A 226 -8.23 4.41 6.31
N THR A 227 -7.66 5.06 5.29
CA THR A 227 -7.52 4.47 3.96
C THR A 227 -6.71 3.18 4.00
N VAL A 228 -5.60 3.13 4.74
CA VAL A 228 -4.75 1.94 4.86
C VAL A 228 -5.50 0.80 5.53
N VAL A 229 -6.13 1.03 6.70
CA VAL A 229 -6.85 -0.03 7.43
C VAL A 229 -8.11 -0.53 6.71
N GLN A 230 -8.71 0.31 5.85
CA GLN A 230 -9.84 -0.05 4.97
C GLN A 230 -9.40 -0.76 3.68
N THR A 231 -8.12 -0.72 3.35
CA THR A 231 -7.58 -1.27 2.12
C THR A 231 -6.84 -2.58 2.39
N LEU A 232 -6.17 -2.69 3.54
CA LEU A 232 -5.27 -3.78 3.89
C LEU A 232 -5.64 -4.40 5.24
N ALA A 233 -5.57 -5.73 5.31
CA ALA A 233 -5.63 -6.47 6.56
C ALA A 233 -4.27 -6.40 7.26
N MET A 234 -4.06 -5.36 8.05
CA MET A 234 -2.78 -5.11 8.71
C MET A 234 -2.48 -6.15 9.79
N THR A 235 -1.29 -6.72 9.77
CA THR A 235 -0.81 -7.59 10.85
C THR A 235 -0.74 -6.84 12.18
N GLY A 236 -0.35 -5.57 12.13
CA GLY A 236 -0.33 -4.68 13.29
C GLY A 236 0.32 -3.34 12.99
N ALA A 237 0.42 -2.49 14.02
CA ALA A 237 1.06 -1.19 13.93
C ALA A 237 2.20 -1.06 14.96
N ILE A 238 3.24 -0.32 14.57
CA ILE A 238 4.34 0.13 15.44
C ILE A 238 4.17 1.63 15.66
N VAL A 239 4.28 2.08 16.91
CA VAL A 239 4.18 3.50 17.23
C VAL A 239 5.54 4.03 17.62
N VAL A 240 6.04 5.05 16.93
CA VAL A 240 7.32 5.72 17.19
C VAL A 240 7.06 7.00 17.99
N SER A 241 7.80 7.20 19.06
CA SER A 241 7.76 8.43 19.88
C SER A 241 9.14 8.76 20.44
N THR A 242 9.28 9.99 20.93
CA THR A 242 10.40 10.40 21.77
C THR A 242 9.99 10.34 23.25
N PRO A 243 10.95 10.38 24.22
CA PRO A 243 10.63 10.34 25.66
C PRO A 243 9.85 11.54 26.19
N GLN A 244 9.67 12.61 25.40
CA GLN A 244 9.00 13.84 25.83
C GLN A 244 7.50 13.63 26.12
N ALA A 245 7.02 14.16 27.23
CA ALA A 245 5.62 14.02 27.65
C ALA A 245 4.61 14.49 26.57
N VAL A 246 4.92 15.56 25.85
CA VAL A 246 4.08 16.05 24.74
C VAL A 246 3.97 15.02 23.61
N ALA A 247 5.10 14.40 23.22
CA ALA A 247 5.12 13.38 22.17
C ALA A 247 4.37 12.10 22.62
N LEU A 248 4.52 11.73 23.89
CA LEU A 248 3.86 10.57 24.49
C LEU A 248 2.34 10.74 24.59
N ALA A 249 1.86 11.95 24.88
CA ALA A 249 0.42 12.24 24.87
C ALA A 249 -0.20 12.02 23.49
N ASP A 250 0.50 12.40 22.42
CA ASP A 250 0.06 12.17 21.06
C ASP A 250 0.25 10.71 20.61
N ALA A 251 1.33 10.04 21.05
CA ALA A 251 1.52 8.60 20.83
C ALA A 251 0.36 7.77 21.43
N ARG A 252 -0.11 8.13 22.64
CA ARG A 252 -1.28 7.52 23.27
C ARG A 252 -2.54 7.63 22.40
N LYS A 253 -2.78 8.80 21.77
CA LYS A 253 -3.89 8.98 20.82
C LYS A 253 -3.75 8.08 19.60
N GLY A 254 -2.51 7.95 19.05
CA GLY A 254 -2.21 7.06 17.95
C GLY A 254 -2.49 5.59 18.28
N ILE A 255 -2.07 5.12 19.47
CA ILE A 255 -2.38 3.77 19.97
C ILE A 255 -3.90 3.57 20.04
N ASN A 256 -4.63 4.49 20.68
CA ASN A 256 -6.09 4.40 20.84
C ASN A 256 -6.83 4.41 19.51
N MET A 257 -6.31 5.09 18.47
CA MET A 257 -6.89 5.06 17.14
C MET A 257 -6.85 3.66 16.54
N PHE A 258 -5.72 2.95 16.64
CA PHE A 258 -5.59 1.61 16.09
C PHE A 258 -6.35 0.56 16.92
N THR A 259 -6.38 0.71 18.26
CA THR A 259 -7.04 -0.25 19.16
C THR A 259 -8.53 0.01 19.34
N ASN A 260 -9.08 1.08 18.75
CA ASN A 260 -10.52 1.34 18.76
C ASN A 260 -11.29 0.16 18.15
N ASP A 261 -12.43 -0.21 18.73
CA ASP A 261 -13.26 -1.34 18.29
C ASP A 261 -13.62 -1.33 16.80
N LYS A 262 -13.71 -0.15 16.20
CA LYS A 262 -14.01 0.00 14.77
C LYS A 262 -12.79 -0.22 13.85
N VAL A 263 -11.59 -0.07 14.37
CA VAL A 263 -10.33 -0.22 13.61
C VAL A 263 -9.68 -1.56 13.93
N ASN A 264 -9.58 -1.88 15.20
CA ASN A 264 -9.13 -3.17 15.75
C ASN A 264 -7.83 -3.70 15.12
N VAL A 265 -6.83 -2.84 14.97
CA VAL A 265 -5.48 -3.19 14.51
C VAL A 265 -4.58 -3.35 15.73
N PRO A 266 -3.95 -4.53 15.94
CA PRO A 266 -3.07 -4.77 17.07
C PRO A 266 -1.86 -3.82 17.07
N ILE A 267 -1.44 -3.38 18.26
CA ILE A 267 -0.17 -2.67 18.44
C ILE A 267 0.94 -3.70 18.69
N LEU A 268 1.87 -3.83 17.75
CA LEU A 268 3.04 -4.69 17.89
C LEU A 268 4.02 -4.17 18.95
N GLY A 269 4.02 -2.86 19.15
CA GLY A 269 4.76 -2.21 20.22
C GLY A 269 5.15 -0.77 19.93
N LEU A 270 5.88 -0.18 20.90
CA LEU A 270 6.43 1.16 20.82
C LEU A 270 7.92 1.12 20.53
N VAL A 271 8.40 2.12 19.77
CA VAL A 271 9.82 2.44 19.61
C VAL A 271 10.08 3.79 20.28
N GLU A 272 10.97 3.82 21.25
CA GLU A 272 11.46 5.07 21.83
C GLU A 272 12.66 5.56 21.03
N ASN A 273 12.44 6.50 20.14
CA ASN A 273 13.50 7.14 19.39
C ASN A 273 14.05 8.36 20.14
N MET A 274 15.30 8.75 19.84
CA MET A 274 15.98 9.84 20.54
C MET A 274 16.03 9.62 22.06
N ALA A 275 16.21 8.36 22.49
CA ALA A 275 16.11 7.95 23.88
C ALA A 275 17.19 8.54 24.78
N TRP A 276 18.41 8.69 24.26
CA TRP A 276 19.54 9.37 24.89
C TRP A 276 20.55 9.83 23.86
N PHE A 277 21.42 10.72 24.26
CA PHE A 277 22.61 11.14 23.50
C PHE A 277 23.86 10.59 24.18
N THR A 278 24.81 10.07 23.42
CA THR A 278 26.14 9.66 23.88
C THR A 278 27.18 10.41 23.05
N PRO A 279 27.98 11.34 23.65
CA PRO A 279 29.08 12.00 22.94
C PRO A 279 30.16 10.99 22.57
N ALA A 280 30.83 11.19 21.44
CA ALA A 280 31.92 10.34 20.98
C ALA A 280 33.09 10.29 21.97
N GLU A 281 33.35 11.42 22.65
CA GLU A 281 34.41 11.59 23.65
C GLU A 281 34.10 10.89 24.97
N LEU A 282 32.84 10.59 25.24
CA LEU A 282 32.36 9.97 26.47
C LEU A 282 31.41 8.80 26.17
N PRO A 283 31.89 7.72 25.59
CA PRO A 283 31.05 6.63 25.07
C PRO A 283 30.24 5.88 26.13
N GLU A 284 30.65 5.95 27.38
CA GLU A 284 29.94 5.33 28.52
C GLU A 284 28.81 6.23 29.08
N ASN A 285 28.75 7.51 28.66
CA ASN A 285 27.80 8.46 29.26
C ASN A 285 26.54 8.56 28.40
N LYS A 286 25.38 8.56 29.07
CA LYS A 286 24.07 8.77 28.47
C LYS A 286 23.42 10.03 29.00
N TYR A 287 23.11 10.94 28.07
CA TYR A 287 22.41 12.20 28.35
C TYR A 287 20.98 12.14 27.86
N TYR A 288 20.02 12.23 28.76
CA TYR A 288 18.59 12.10 28.45
C TYR A 288 17.99 13.47 28.12
N ILE A 289 18.32 13.99 26.95
CA ILE A 289 17.96 15.35 26.48
C ILE A 289 16.43 15.53 26.43
N PHE A 290 15.72 14.52 25.99
CA PHE A 290 14.25 14.55 25.85
C PHE A 290 13.51 13.86 26.97
N GLY A 291 14.16 13.51 28.06
CA GLY A 291 13.61 12.74 29.17
C GLY A 291 14.07 11.28 29.17
N LYS A 292 13.78 10.57 30.23
CA LYS A 292 14.26 9.20 30.46
C LYS A 292 13.10 8.21 30.47
N GLU A 293 13.16 7.19 29.61
CA GLU A 293 12.26 6.03 29.60
C GLU A 293 10.77 6.39 29.47
N GLY A 294 10.45 7.48 28.78
CA GLY A 294 9.07 7.96 28.68
C GLY A 294 8.18 7.00 27.89
N ALA A 295 8.65 6.51 26.74
CA ALA A 295 7.88 5.55 25.94
C ALA A 295 7.84 4.17 26.61
N LYS A 296 8.85 3.79 27.41
CA LYS A 296 8.81 2.57 28.20
C LYS A 296 7.67 2.61 29.23
N LYS A 297 7.54 3.72 29.96
CA LYS A 297 6.43 3.91 30.91
C LYS A 297 5.07 3.89 30.20
N LEU A 298 4.97 4.57 29.05
CA LEU A 298 3.74 4.55 28.24
C LEU A 298 3.41 3.13 27.78
N ALA A 299 4.41 2.35 27.37
CA ALA A 299 4.24 0.95 26.95
C ALA A 299 3.67 0.10 28.10
N GLU A 300 4.21 0.25 29.31
CA GLU A 300 3.72 -0.41 30.52
C GLU A 300 2.27 0.01 30.84
N GLU A 301 1.96 1.31 30.82
CA GLU A 301 0.61 1.85 31.07
C GLU A 301 -0.43 1.37 30.05
N MET A 302 -0.03 1.25 28.78
CA MET A 302 -0.92 0.83 27.69
C MET A 302 -0.94 -0.69 27.48
N ASN A 303 -0.15 -1.43 28.27
CA ASN A 303 0.04 -2.88 28.13
C ASN A 303 0.45 -3.31 26.72
N VAL A 304 1.39 -2.58 26.11
CA VAL A 304 1.97 -2.88 24.80
C VAL A 304 3.49 -3.08 24.93
N PRO A 305 4.13 -3.89 24.07
CA PRO A 305 5.57 -4.11 24.13
C PRO A 305 6.39 -2.84 23.85
N LEU A 306 7.53 -2.65 24.52
CA LEU A 306 8.59 -1.77 24.06
C LEU A 306 9.52 -2.57 23.14
N LEU A 307 9.56 -2.22 21.85
CA LEU A 307 10.34 -2.94 20.83
C LEU A 307 11.82 -2.59 20.88
N GLY A 308 12.14 -1.35 21.20
CA GLY A 308 13.51 -0.88 21.28
C GLY A 308 13.62 0.60 21.63
N GLN A 309 14.85 0.99 21.96
CA GLN A 309 15.24 2.37 22.23
C GLN A 309 16.39 2.74 21.31
N ILE A 310 16.24 3.79 20.53
CA ILE A 310 17.23 4.27 19.57
C ILE A 310 17.86 5.57 20.10
N PRO A 311 19.20 5.64 20.19
CA PRO A 311 19.89 6.83 20.67
C PRO A 311 19.87 7.97 19.64
N ILE A 312 20.18 9.18 20.08
CA ILE A 312 20.54 10.28 19.19
C ILE A 312 22.03 10.11 18.86
N VAL A 313 22.33 9.94 17.57
CA VAL A 313 23.70 9.86 17.06
C VAL A 313 23.78 10.61 15.75
N GLN A 314 24.87 11.37 15.57
CA GLN A 314 25.08 12.17 14.37
C GLN A 314 24.98 11.33 13.09
N SER A 315 25.54 10.13 13.08
CA SER A 315 25.52 9.21 11.93
C SER A 315 24.10 8.83 11.47
N ILE A 316 23.09 8.84 12.35
CA ILE A 316 21.70 8.59 11.94
C ILE A 316 21.18 9.76 11.08
N CYS A 317 21.49 10.99 11.44
CA CYS A 317 21.13 12.17 10.66
C CYS A 317 21.86 12.17 9.32
N GLU A 318 23.19 12.05 9.36
CA GLU A 318 24.04 12.00 8.16
C GLU A 318 23.65 10.86 7.22
N GLY A 319 23.36 9.69 7.77
CA GLY A 319 22.88 8.54 7.00
C GLY A 319 21.56 8.82 6.30
N GLY A 320 20.61 9.49 6.97
CA GLY A 320 19.36 9.93 6.39
C GLY A 320 19.53 10.95 5.27
N ASP A 321 20.41 11.93 5.47
CA ASP A 321 20.68 12.99 4.50
C ASP A 321 21.46 12.49 3.27
N ASN A 322 22.36 11.56 3.47
CA ASN A 322 23.19 10.96 2.41
C ASN A 322 22.58 9.71 1.76
N GLY A 323 21.37 9.31 2.20
CA GLY A 323 20.68 8.13 1.66
C GLY A 323 21.38 6.80 1.96
N THR A 324 22.11 6.74 3.06
CA THR A 324 22.81 5.54 3.56
C THR A 324 22.30 5.18 4.95
N PRO A 325 21.16 4.49 5.07
CA PRO A 325 20.60 4.09 6.37
C PRO A 325 21.65 3.40 7.24
N VAL A 326 21.74 3.80 8.52
CA VAL A 326 22.78 3.27 9.44
C VAL A 326 22.65 1.78 9.72
N ALA A 327 21.51 1.18 9.46
CA ALA A 327 21.31 -0.26 9.52
C ALA A 327 22.16 -1.04 8.49
N LEU A 328 22.75 -0.37 7.51
CA LEU A 328 23.69 -0.98 6.55
C LEU A 328 25.00 -1.39 7.22
N ASP A 329 25.45 -0.65 8.23
CA ASP A 329 26.66 -0.93 9.00
C ASP A 329 26.34 -1.71 10.29
N GLU A 330 26.42 -3.04 10.18
CA GLU A 330 26.10 -3.97 11.28
C GLU A 330 27.09 -3.88 12.46
N ASP A 331 28.28 -3.36 12.24
CA ASP A 331 29.33 -3.24 13.26
C ASP A 331 29.18 -1.96 14.09
N SER A 332 28.45 -0.98 13.61
CA SER A 332 28.16 0.25 14.37
C SER A 332 27.18 0.02 15.52
N VAL A 333 27.26 0.85 16.53
CA VAL A 333 26.30 0.83 17.66
C VAL A 333 24.87 1.06 17.18
N THR A 334 24.69 1.97 16.23
CA THR A 334 23.38 2.32 15.66
C THR A 334 22.84 1.22 14.76
N GLY A 335 23.67 0.61 13.92
CA GLY A 335 23.26 -0.54 13.10
C GLY A 335 22.82 -1.72 13.96
N ARG A 336 23.57 -2.06 15.01
CA ARG A 336 23.17 -3.10 15.97
C ARG A 336 21.85 -2.76 16.68
N ALA A 337 21.61 -1.49 17.00
CA ALA A 337 20.35 -1.09 17.61
C ALA A 337 19.15 -1.34 16.67
N PHE A 338 19.29 -1.04 15.38
CA PHE A 338 18.24 -1.30 14.39
C PHE A 338 18.08 -2.81 14.07
N LEU A 339 19.16 -3.58 14.04
CA LEU A 339 19.07 -5.05 13.91
C LEU A 339 18.36 -5.68 15.13
N SER A 340 18.65 -5.19 16.34
CA SER A 340 17.95 -5.61 17.56
C SER A 340 16.48 -5.23 17.53
N LEU A 341 16.14 -4.04 17.03
CA LEU A 341 14.77 -3.60 16.82
C LEU A 341 14.05 -4.52 15.83
N ALA A 342 14.67 -4.81 14.69
CA ALA A 342 14.12 -5.71 13.67
C ALA A 342 13.85 -7.12 14.25
N ALA A 343 14.79 -7.68 14.98
CA ALA A 343 14.61 -8.96 15.67
C ALA A 343 13.47 -8.92 16.71
N SER A 344 13.27 -7.78 17.39
CA SER A 344 12.15 -7.60 18.31
C SER A 344 10.82 -7.53 17.58
N VAL A 345 10.77 -6.84 16.44
CA VAL A 345 9.58 -6.78 15.58
C VAL A 345 9.20 -8.17 15.07
N VAL A 346 10.18 -8.94 14.57
CA VAL A 346 9.95 -10.33 14.11
C VAL A 346 9.31 -11.17 15.22
N ARG A 347 9.91 -11.18 16.42
CA ARG A 347 9.36 -11.91 17.58
C ARG A 347 7.92 -11.51 17.92
N GLN A 348 7.60 -10.22 17.88
CA GLN A 348 6.25 -9.75 18.18
C GLN A 348 5.24 -10.10 17.08
N VAL A 349 5.66 -10.07 15.83
CA VAL A 349 4.83 -10.52 14.69
C VAL A 349 4.55 -12.02 14.81
N ASP A 350 5.57 -12.83 15.06
CA ASP A 350 5.41 -14.29 15.24
C ASP A 350 4.46 -14.60 16.40
N ARG A 351 4.67 -13.94 17.54
CA ARG A 351 3.79 -14.08 18.71
C ARG A 351 2.36 -13.70 18.36
N ARG A 352 2.14 -12.52 17.75
CA ARG A 352 0.83 -12.05 17.34
C ARG A 352 0.14 -13.06 16.40
N ASN A 353 0.86 -13.60 15.43
CA ASN A 353 0.31 -14.54 14.44
C ASN A 353 -0.09 -15.89 15.06
N VAL A 354 0.53 -16.28 16.18
CA VAL A 354 0.16 -17.48 16.93
C VAL A 354 -1.00 -17.21 17.91
N GLU A 355 -0.99 -16.05 18.59
CA GLU A 355 -1.94 -15.75 19.68
C GLU A 355 -3.25 -15.11 19.19
N MET A 356 -3.28 -14.51 17.99
CA MET A 356 -4.42 -13.73 17.49
C MET A 356 -4.89 -14.23 16.12
N ALA A 357 -6.20 -14.17 15.89
CA ALA A 357 -6.78 -14.41 14.57
C ALA A 357 -6.24 -13.40 13.53
N PRO A 358 -6.24 -13.74 12.22
CA PRO A 358 -5.92 -12.79 11.16
C PRO A 358 -6.78 -11.52 11.26
N THR A 359 -6.15 -10.37 11.10
CA THR A 359 -6.86 -9.08 11.08
C THR A 359 -7.76 -9.02 9.85
N GLN A 360 -8.94 -8.47 10.02
CA GLN A 360 -9.87 -8.20 8.93
C GLN A 360 -9.77 -6.74 8.48
N ILE A 361 -10.15 -6.48 7.25
CA ILE A 361 -10.27 -5.11 6.73
C ILE A 361 -11.40 -4.42 7.46
N VAL A 362 -11.19 -3.14 7.76
CA VAL A 362 -12.18 -2.31 8.43
C VAL A 362 -13.30 -1.93 7.45
N GLU A 363 -14.49 -2.48 7.64
CA GLU A 363 -15.70 -2.05 6.92
C GLU A 363 -16.37 -0.92 7.68
N MET A 364 -16.37 0.28 7.10
CA MET A 364 -17.21 1.36 7.63
C MET A 364 -18.59 1.26 7.02
N HIS A 365 -19.56 0.83 7.80
CA HIS A 365 -20.96 1.02 7.44
C HIS A 365 -21.26 2.52 7.38
N LYS A 366 -21.74 2.97 6.21
CA LYS A 366 -22.21 4.35 5.98
C LYS A 366 -23.46 4.63 6.78
#